data_b0f4c62e6db94764661de234b18b21bc
#
_entry.id   b0f4c62e6db94764661de234b18b21bc
#
_cell.length_a   1.000
_cell.length_b   1.000
_cell.length_c   1.000
_cell.angle_alpha   90.00
_cell.angle_beta   90.00
_cell.angle_gamma   90.00
#
_symmetry.space_group_name_H-M   'P 1'
#
loop_
_entity.id
_entity.type
_entity.pdbx_description
1 polymer ?
#
loop_
_entity_poly.entity_id
_entity_poly.type
_entity_poly.pdbx_seq_one_letter_code
_entity_poly.pdbx_strand_id
1 'polypeptide(L)'
;MFASTHPGVPALHERAWRNLKRTLKPISPQWLLNLRERQFYAKFGEVELHLLDILCDPARDSLDVGANDGSFVHFLSGHSKTVHAFEPMPAQIETLKRKFGRNKVVIHPLALSSEPGTIELHLPVVDGVVVTGCATVANEAAAGYASRYSISVRMDKLDSVYRGDAGFIKIDVEGHQQAVLEGGVETFRRCRPRVLIEIIEEMSPGGLQRAEAFFGKLGYRGFFINQRTLHPIEEFRPELLQNSENRPNLLAHPSEERGTYLYNFIFLPSDNLEGDMERIKSRLSALAG
;
A
#
# COMPACT_ATOMS: atom_id res chain seq x y z
N MET A 1 49.98 -12.15 -5.91
CA MET A 1 49.39 -10.94 -6.48
C MET A 1 47.85 -11.11 -6.41
N PHE A 2 47.27 -10.68 -5.34
CA PHE A 2 45.81 -10.81 -5.12
C PHE A 2 45.18 -9.47 -5.43
N ALA A 3 44.32 -9.40 -6.44
CA ALA A 3 43.47 -8.26 -6.71
C ALA A 3 42.21 -8.36 -5.85
N SER A 4 42.06 -7.45 -4.89
CA SER A 4 40.85 -7.30 -4.08
C SER A 4 39.84 -6.53 -4.94
N THR A 5 38.75 -7.20 -5.30
CA THR A 5 37.55 -6.54 -5.87
C THR A 5 36.68 -6.02 -4.72
N HIS A 6 36.68 -4.72 -4.50
CA HIS A 6 35.69 -4.07 -3.64
C HIS A 6 34.28 -4.10 -4.30
N PRO A 7 33.21 -4.36 -3.56
CA PRO A 7 31.84 -4.30 -4.10
C PRO A 7 31.51 -2.86 -4.51
N GLY A 8 31.01 -2.73 -5.73
CA GLY A 8 30.90 -1.54 -6.53
C GLY A 8 30.23 -0.34 -5.87
N VAL A 9 30.99 0.74 -5.82
CA VAL A 9 30.47 2.10 -5.74
C VAL A 9 29.68 2.36 -7.04
N PRO A 10 28.39 2.78 -6.98
CA PRO A 10 27.63 3.10 -8.19
C PRO A 10 28.36 4.09 -9.06
N ALA A 11 28.37 3.86 -10.38
CA ALA A 11 29.09 4.70 -11.31
C ALA A 11 28.72 6.19 -11.14
N LEU A 12 29.68 7.07 -11.34
CA LEU A 12 29.53 8.53 -11.14
C LEU A 12 28.27 9.11 -11.84
N HIS A 13 27.88 8.55 -12.98
CA HIS A 13 26.67 8.97 -13.71
C HIS A 13 25.35 8.60 -12.97
N GLU A 14 25.30 7.51 -12.20
CA GLU A 14 24.11 7.15 -11.44
C GLU A 14 23.93 7.99 -10.18
N ARG A 15 25.05 8.40 -9.54
CA ARG A 15 25.03 9.39 -8.45
C ARG A 15 24.61 10.76 -8.97
N ALA A 16 25.12 11.16 -10.14
CA ALA A 16 24.71 12.39 -10.80
C ALA A 16 23.22 12.38 -11.18
N TRP A 17 22.70 11.25 -11.69
CA TRP A 17 21.28 11.06 -12.00
C TRP A 17 20.38 11.14 -10.75
N ARG A 18 20.77 10.50 -9.66
CA ARG A 18 20.03 10.58 -8.39
C ARG A 18 20.00 12.00 -7.82
N ASN A 19 21.14 12.67 -7.85
CA ASN A 19 21.24 14.06 -7.40
C ASN A 19 20.47 15.01 -8.31
N LEU A 20 20.52 14.81 -9.64
CA LEU A 20 19.74 15.58 -10.60
C LEU A 20 18.22 15.36 -10.41
N LYS A 21 17.77 14.13 -10.18
CA LYS A 21 16.37 13.83 -9.85
C LYS A 21 15.92 14.54 -8.57
N ARG A 22 16.78 14.60 -7.54
CA ARG A 22 16.49 15.28 -6.27
C ARG A 22 16.44 16.80 -6.44
N THR A 23 17.29 17.37 -7.29
CA THR A 23 17.37 18.82 -7.54
C THR A 23 16.31 19.31 -8.52
N LEU A 24 15.89 18.48 -9.49
CA LEU A 24 14.87 18.84 -10.48
C LEU A 24 13.42 18.59 -10.02
N LYS A 25 13.17 17.78 -8.98
CA LYS A 25 11.83 17.60 -8.41
C LYS A 25 11.09 18.90 -8.09
N PRO A 26 11.72 19.92 -7.53
CA PRO A 26 11.05 21.22 -7.25
C PRO A 26 10.74 22.05 -8.51
N ILE A 27 11.41 21.76 -9.64
CA ILE A 27 11.36 22.58 -10.86
C ILE A 27 10.49 21.91 -11.94
N SER A 28 10.21 20.61 -11.81
CA SER A 28 9.43 19.87 -12.80
C SER A 28 7.93 20.20 -12.66
N PRO A 29 7.22 20.55 -13.75
CA PRO A 29 5.78 20.72 -13.75
C PRO A 29 5.08 19.45 -13.21
N GLN A 30 4.04 19.62 -12.42
CA GLN A 30 3.30 18.50 -11.78
C GLN A 30 2.85 17.43 -12.80
N TRP A 31 2.43 17.85 -14.00
CA TRP A 31 2.04 16.91 -15.06
C TRP A 31 3.18 16.00 -15.51
N LEU A 32 4.43 16.50 -15.53
CA LEU A 32 5.61 15.70 -15.92
C LEU A 32 5.97 14.69 -14.82
N LEU A 33 5.82 15.07 -13.55
CA LEU A 33 6.00 14.15 -12.42
C LEU A 33 4.94 13.03 -12.49
N ASN A 34 3.68 13.40 -12.71
CA ASN A 34 2.58 12.46 -12.85
C ASN A 34 2.78 11.50 -14.05
N LEU A 35 3.30 11.99 -15.17
CA LEU A 35 3.59 11.15 -16.33
C LEU A 35 4.72 10.13 -16.04
N ARG A 36 5.76 10.56 -15.34
CA ARG A 36 6.86 9.68 -14.92
C ARG A 36 6.43 8.66 -13.89
N GLU A 37 5.61 9.05 -12.92
CA GLU A 37 5.01 8.13 -11.95
C GLU A 37 4.16 7.09 -12.69
N ARG A 38 3.26 7.50 -13.58
CA ARG A 38 2.46 6.57 -14.39
C ARG A 38 3.30 5.59 -15.20
N GLN A 39 4.35 6.06 -15.87
CA GLN A 39 5.24 5.18 -16.65
C GLN A 39 6.03 4.21 -15.76
N PHE A 40 6.46 4.67 -14.58
CA PHE A 40 7.16 3.83 -13.62
C PHE A 40 6.23 2.73 -13.08
N TYR A 41 5.04 3.10 -12.61
CA TYR A 41 4.08 2.13 -12.08
C TYR A 41 3.48 1.22 -13.16
N ALA A 42 3.31 1.69 -14.39
CA ALA A 42 2.90 0.82 -15.50
C ALA A 42 3.93 -0.28 -15.82
N LYS A 43 5.21 -0.02 -15.54
CA LYS A 43 6.30 -0.95 -15.83
C LYS A 43 6.68 -1.82 -14.62
N PHE A 44 6.60 -1.27 -13.41
CA PHE A 44 7.14 -1.86 -12.18
C PHE A 44 6.13 -1.88 -11.03
N GLY A 45 4.91 -1.41 -11.27
CA GLY A 45 3.86 -1.31 -10.25
C GLY A 45 3.20 -2.66 -9.97
N GLU A 46 2.44 -2.66 -8.91
CA GLU A 46 1.61 -3.79 -8.49
C GLU A 46 0.55 -4.08 -9.54
N VAL A 47 0.27 -5.36 -9.79
CA VAL A 47 -0.73 -5.81 -10.77
C VAL A 47 -2.12 -5.28 -10.44
N GLU A 48 -2.40 -5.04 -9.17
CA GLU A 48 -3.67 -4.52 -8.64
C GLU A 48 -3.99 -3.11 -9.16
N LEU A 49 -2.97 -2.32 -9.53
CA LEU A 49 -3.19 -1.01 -10.16
C LEU A 49 -3.93 -1.11 -11.50
N HIS A 50 -3.77 -2.22 -12.22
CA HIS A 50 -4.49 -2.50 -13.47
C HIS A 50 -5.93 -2.95 -13.27
N LEU A 51 -6.35 -3.15 -12.02
CA LEU A 51 -7.70 -3.56 -11.63
C LEU A 51 -8.53 -2.42 -11.04
N LEU A 52 -7.98 -1.22 -10.88
CA LEU A 52 -8.68 -0.12 -10.19
C LEU A 52 -9.99 0.30 -10.87
N ASP A 53 -10.10 0.19 -12.18
CA ASP A 53 -11.35 0.45 -12.90
C ASP A 53 -12.43 -0.64 -12.66
N ILE A 54 -12.04 -1.77 -12.06
CA ILE A 54 -12.94 -2.85 -11.64
C ILE A 54 -13.22 -2.74 -10.14
N LEU A 55 -12.18 -2.47 -9.34
CA LEU A 55 -12.25 -2.43 -7.88
C LEU A 55 -12.92 -1.15 -7.37
N CYS A 56 -12.69 0.00 -8.03
CA CYS A 56 -13.31 1.27 -7.67
C CYS A 56 -14.67 1.47 -8.35
N ASP A 57 -15.44 2.43 -7.82
CA ASP A 57 -16.68 2.92 -8.41
C ASP A 57 -16.57 4.46 -8.55
N PRO A 58 -16.66 5.02 -9.76
CA PRO A 58 -16.53 6.46 -9.99
C PRO A 58 -17.65 7.28 -9.34
N ALA A 59 -18.76 6.67 -8.94
CA ALA A 59 -19.85 7.33 -8.22
C ALA A 59 -19.68 7.30 -6.70
N ARG A 60 -18.70 6.54 -6.18
CA ARG A 60 -18.45 6.33 -4.75
C ARG A 60 -17.03 6.76 -4.37
N ASP A 61 -16.80 6.93 -3.07
CA ASP A 61 -15.48 7.30 -2.56
C ASP A 61 -14.53 6.11 -2.53
N SER A 62 -13.22 6.40 -2.63
CA SER A 62 -12.17 5.44 -2.29
C SER A 62 -11.37 5.94 -1.09
N LEU A 63 -10.97 5.02 -0.22
CA LEU A 63 -10.14 5.28 0.93
C LEU A 63 -8.75 4.66 0.71
N ASP A 64 -7.70 5.45 0.96
CA ASP A 64 -6.31 5.02 0.97
C ASP A 64 -5.77 5.14 2.39
N VAL A 65 -5.66 4.03 3.08
CA VAL A 65 -5.25 3.95 4.50
C VAL A 65 -3.77 3.57 4.56
N GLY A 66 -2.94 4.51 5.00
CA GLY A 66 -1.50 4.48 4.85
C GLY A 66 -1.08 5.09 3.50
N ALA A 67 -1.61 6.27 3.19
CA ALA A 67 -1.44 6.88 1.86
C ALA A 67 0.00 7.26 1.51
N ASN A 68 0.89 7.33 2.50
CA ASN A 68 2.31 7.64 2.35
C ASN A 68 2.54 8.87 1.43
N ASP A 69 3.33 8.74 0.38
CA ASP A 69 3.62 9.82 -0.57
C ASP A 69 2.50 10.08 -1.60
N GLY A 70 1.43 9.29 -1.56
CA GLY A 70 0.24 9.41 -2.40
C GLY A 70 0.32 8.69 -3.74
N SER A 71 1.15 7.67 -3.87
CA SER A 71 1.27 6.89 -5.10
C SER A 71 -0.06 6.25 -5.48
N PHE A 72 -0.74 5.56 -4.56
CA PHE A 72 -2.08 5.01 -4.80
C PHE A 72 -3.15 6.09 -4.96
N VAL A 73 -3.12 7.16 -4.14
CA VAL A 73 -4.02 8.33 -4.27
C VAL A 73 -4.07 8.85 -5.70
N HIS A 74 -2.90 8.92 -6.37
CA HIS A 74 -2.81 9.39 -7.76
C HIS A 74 -3.69 8.57 -8.69
N PHE A 75 -3.60 7.24 -8.63
CA PHE A 75 -4.38 6.34 -9.48
C PHE A 75 -5.85 6.30 -9.09
N LEU A 76 -6.15 6.22 -7.79
CA LEU A 76 -7.52 6.23 -7.27
C LEU A 76 -8.30 7.47 -7.71
N SER A 77 -7.64 8.63 -7.83
CA SER A 77 -8.27 9.88 -8.26
C SER A 77 -8.91 9.82 -9.65
N GLY A 78 -8.46 8.90 -10.51
CA GLY A 78 -9.03 8.66 -11.84
C GLY A 78 -10.26 7.75 -11.84
N HIS A 79 -10.50 7.01 -10.75
CA HIS A 79 -11.51 5.94 -10.68
C HIS A 79 -12.55 6.13 -9.56
N SER A 80 -12.51 7.26 -8.85
CA SER A 80 -13.34 7.49 -7.66
C SER A 80 -14.02 8.86 -7.71
N LYS A 81 -15.12 8.98 -6.97
CA LYS A 81 -15.79 10.26 -6.75
C LYS A 81 -14.90 11.21 -5.94
N THR A 82 -14.42 10.73 -4.79
CA THR A 82 -13.49 11.40 -3.89
C THR A 82 -12.49 10.37 -3.37
N VAL A 83 -11.25 10.75 -3.14
CA VAL A 83 -10.26 9.91 -2.46
C VAL A 83 -10.00 10.48 -1.07
N HIS A 84 -10.20 9.65 -0.04
CA HIS A 84 -9.87 9.97 1.35
C HIS A 84 -8.52 9.32 1.68
N ALA A 85 -7.48 10.13 1.82
CA ALA A 85 -6.12 9.70 2.12
C ALA A 85 -5.86 9.84 3.63
N PHE A 86 -5.64 8.72 4.33
CA PHE A 86 -5.30 8.67 5.75
C PHE A 86 -3.80 8.46 5.88
N GLU A 87 -3.11 9.43 6.47
CA GLU A 87 -1.67 9.42 6.62
C GLU A 87 -1.27 10.15 7.91
N PRO A 88 -0.62 9.50 8.87
CA PRO A 88 -0.26 10.12 10.14
C PRO A 88 1.05 10.92 10.10
N MET A 89 1.97 10.65 9.15
CA MET A 89 3.29 11.24 9.14
C MET A 89 3.30 12.69 8.63
N PRO A 90 3.78 13.70 9.42
CA PRO A 90 3.78 15.10 9.01
C PRO A 90 4.46 15.38 7.67
N ALA A 91 5.59 14.72 7.39
CA ALA A 91 6.33 14.91 6.14
C ALA A 91 5.55 14.40 4.91
N GLN A 92 4.82 13.31 5.06
CA GLN A 92 3.99 12.75 4.00
C GLN A 92 2.69 13.55 3.80
N ILE A 93 2.09 14.02 4.89
CA ILE A 93 0.93 14.93 4.84
C ILE A 93 1.26 16.18 4.02
N GLU A 94 2.41 16.80 4.23
CA GLU A 94 2.84 17.96 3.45
C GLU A 94 3.09 17.61 1.98
N THR A 95 3.58 16.39 1.72
CA THR A 95 3.73 15.89 0.34
C THR A 95 2.38 15.68 -0.33
N LEU A 96 1.41 15.06 0.35
CA LEU A 96 0.04 14.87 -0.12
C LEU A 96 -0.66 16.21 -0.38
N LYS A 97 -0.57 17.17 0.53
CA LYS A 97 -1.14 18.53 0.34
C LYS A 97 -0.57 19.22 -0.89
N ARG A 98 0.74 19.12 -1.10
CA ARG A 98 1.41 19.69 -2.27
C ARG A 98 1.00 19.02 -3.58
N LYS A 99 0.87 17.67 -3.59
CA LYS A 99 0.48 16.90 -4.77
C LYS A 99 -1.01 17.03 -5.11
N PHE A 100 -1.89 17.02 -4.11
CA PHE A 100 -3.33 16.82 -4.29
C PHE A 100 -4.23 17.89 -3.65
N GLY A 101 -3.71 18.89 -2.99
CA GLY A 101 -4.47 19.88 -2.20
C GLY A 101 -5.50 20.73 -2.96
N ARG A 102 -5.63 20.53 -4.28
CA ARG A 102 -6.64 21.18 -5.15
C ARG A 102 -7.51 20.20 -5.92
N ASN A 103 -7.40 18.91 -5.64
CA ASN A 103 -8.07 17.83 -6.37
C ASN A 103 -9.22 17.24 -5.54
N LYS A 104 -9.87 16.20 -6.07
CA LYS A 104 -10.88 15.38 -5.40
C LYS A 104 -10.26 14.50 -4.27
N VAL A 105 -9.33 15.05 -3.48
CA VAL A 105 -8.63 14.32 -2.43
C VAL A 105 -8.81 15.04 -1.10
N VAL A 106 -9.30 14.30 -0.10
CA VAL A 106 -9.44 14.75 1.28
C VAL A 106 -8.33 14.09 2.09
N ILE A 107 -7.45 14.88 2.69
CA ILE A 107 -6.32 14.38 3.47
C ILE A 107 -6.69 14.38 4.96
N HIS A 108 -6.61 13.21 5.58
CA HIS A 108 -6.85 12.99 7.01
C HIS A 108 -5.50 12.79 7.72
N PRO A 109 -5.00 13.77 8.50
CA PRO A 109 -3.69 13.71 9.15
C PRO A 109 -3.76 12.88 10.45
N LEU A 110 -4.03 11.58 10.33
CA LEU A 110 -4.13 10.65 11.45
C LEU A 110 -3.93 9.20 10.99
N ALA A 111 -3.54 8.33 11.93
CA ALA A 111 -3.57 6.89 11.75
C ALA A 111 -5.00 6.37 12.03
N LEU A 112 -5.44 5.35 11.28
CA LEU A 112 -6.64 4.60 11.65
C LEU A 112 -6.28 3.47 12.60
N SER A 113 -7.15 3.24 13.61
CA SER A 113 -6.95 2.24 14.66
C SER A 113 -8.30 1.77 15.23
N SER A 114 -8.27 0.86 16.21
CA SER A 114 -9.45 0.34 16.91
C SER A 114 -10.06 1.31 17.94
N GLU A 115 -9.32 2.35 18.32
CA GLU A 115 -9.75 3.35 19.32
C GLU A 115 -9.13 4.73 19.04
N PRO A 116 -9.73 5.83 19.53
CA PRO A 116 -9.14 7.15 19.44
C PRO A 116 -7.98 7.32 20.42
N GLY A 117 -7.01 8.16 20.07
CA GLY A 117 -5.86 8.45 20.94
C GLY A 117 -4.62 8.90 20.21
N THR A 118 -3.47 8.49 20.72
CA THR A 118 -2.16 8.67 20.11
C THR A 118 -1.42 7.34 20.07
N ILE A 119 -0.59 7.16 19.02
CA ILE A 119 0.22 5.97 18.84
C ILE A 119 1.64 6.38 18.43
N GLU A 120 2.63 5.60 18.83
CA GLU A 120 4.01 5.79 18.40
C GLU A 120 4.27 5.04 17.09
N LEU A 121 4.74 5.78 16.08
CA LEU A 121 5.27 5.21 14.85
C LEU A 121 6.78 5.08 14.98
N HIS A 122 7.28 3.89 14.68
CA HIS A 122 8.71 3.59 14.63
C HIS A 122 9.19 3.60 13.18
N LEU A 123 10.13 4.48 12.89
CA LEU A 123 10.71 4.63 11.56
C LEU A 123 12.14 4.07 11.56
N PRO A 124 12.44 3.10 10.70
CA PRO A 124 13.80 2.61 10.54
C PRO A 124 14.74 3.72 10.07
N VAL A 125 15.98 3.70 10.58
CA VAL A 125 17.06 4.56 10.10
C VAL A 125 18.11 3.66 9.45
N VAL A 126 18.30 3.83 8.15
CA VAL A 126 19.29 3.07 7.37
C VAL A 126 20.31 4.07 6.81
N ASP A 127 21.58 3.87 7.12
CA ASP A 127 22.70 4.77 6.72
C ASP A 127 22.44 6.25 7.09
N GLY A 128 21.84 6.50 8.25
CA GLY A 128 21.50 7.84 8.73
C GLY A 128 20.29 8.48 8.04
N VAL A 129 19.57 7.75 7.18
CA VAL A 129 18.37 8.22 6.49
C VAL A 129 17.13 7.54 7.08
N VAL A 130 16.14 8.34 7.49
CA VAL A 130 14.84 7.84 7.96
C VAL A 130 14.06 7.26 6.77
N VAL A 131 13.69 5.98 6.85
CA VAL A 131 12.90 5.28 5.81
C VAL A 131 11.42 5.38 6.17
N THR A 132 10.71 6.27 5.51
CA THR A 132 9.30 6.56 5.83
C THR A 132 8.31 5.53 5.29
N GLY A 133 8.66 4.79 4.24
CA GLY A 133 7.82 3.74 3.65
C GLY A 133 7.68 2.47 4.50
N CYS A 134 8.44 2.36 5.61
CA CYS A 134 8.39 1.21 6.52
C CYS A 134 8.06 1.68 7.94
N ALA A 135 7.25 2.72 8.08
CA ALA A 135 6.82 3.22 9.39
C ALA A 135 5.82 2.23 10.00
N THR A 136 6.16 1.62 11.14
CA THR A 136 5.31 0.63 11.80
C THR A 136 4.98 1.02 13.24
N VAL A 137 3.84 0.56 13.73
CA VAL A 137 3.46 0.65 15.15
C VAL A 137 3.96 -0.56 15.95
N ALA A 138 4.38 -1.62 15.29
CA ALA A 138 4.85 -2.85 15.93
C ALA A 138 6.31 -2.70 16.37
N ASN A 139 6.56 -2.74 17.68
CA ASN A 139 7.91 -2.69 18.26
C ASN A 139 8.82 -3.82 17.74
N GLU A 140 8.25 -5.01 17.48
CA GLU A 140 8.99 -6.19 17.04
C GLU A 140 9.43 -6.07 15.56
N ALA A 141 8.58 -5.53 14.69
CA ALA A 141 8.94 -5.29 13.30
C ALA A 141 10.05 -4.22 13.15
N ALA A 142 10.13 -3.27 14.09
CA ALA A 142 11.20 -2.28 14.14
C ALA A 142 12.47 -2.78 14.82
N ALA A 143 12.45 -3.92 15.52
CA ALA A 143 13.58 -4.45 16.28
C ALA A 143 14.75 -4.94 15.39
N GLY A 144 14.48 -5.25 14.11
CA GLY A 144 15.50 -5.66 13.14
C GLY A 144 16.44 -4.55 12.67
N TYR A 145 16.17 -3.27 13.00
CA TYR A 145 16.99 -2.14 12.57
C TYR A 145 17.88 -1.62 13.70
N ALA A 146 19.16 -1.32 13.38
CA ALA A 146 20.17 -0.88 14.34
C ALA A 146 19.83 0.48 15.00
N SER A 147 19.06 1.32 14.33
CA SER A 147 18.54 2.57 14.89
C SER A 147 17.15 2.88 14.36
N ARG A 148 16.34 3.55 15.18
CA ARG A 148 14.97 3.96 14.85
C ARG A 148 14.67 5.37 15.37
N TYR A 149 13.82 6.06 14.65
CA TYR A 149 13.23 7.31 15.08
C TYR A 149 11.76 7.07 15.41
N SER A 150 11.26 7.60 16.52
CA SER A 150 9.86 7.43 16.91
C SER A 150 9.15 8.78 16.93
N ILE A 151 7.92 8.81 16.44
CA ILE A 151 7.05 9.98 16.51
C ILE A 151 5.69 9.57 17.06
N SER A 152 5.13 10.42 17.91
CA SER A 152 3.75 10.26 18.40
C SER A 152 2.79 10.90 17.39
N VAL A 153 1.78 10.16 16.94
CA VAL A 153 0.78 10.64 15.98
C VAL A 153 -0.63 10.40 16.52
N ARG A 154 -1.58 11.22 16.06
CA ARG A 154 -2.99 11.03 16.38
C ARG A 154 -3.51 9.77 15.70
N MET A 155 -4.37 9.01 16.41
CA MET A 155 -5.15 7.92 15.84
C MET A 155 -6.64 8.08 16.14
N ASP A 156 -7.47 7.44 15.31
CA ASP A 156 -8.93 7.43 15.48
C ASP A 156 -9.54 6.22 14.76
N LYS A 157 -10.83 5.93 15.02
CA LYS A 157 -11.57 4.88 14.32
C LYS A 157 -12.01 5.36 12.94
N LEU A 158 -11.95 4.48 11.94
CA LEU A 158 -12.56 4.77 10.63
C LEU A 158 -14.03 5.14 10.78
N ASP A 159 -14.78 4.39 11.59
CA ASP A 159 -16.20 4.62 11.85
C ASP A 159 -16.50 5.96 12.54
N SER A 160 -15.51 6.62 13.16
CA SER A 160 -15.68 7.94 13.78
C SER A 160 -15.43 9.07 12.79
N VAL A 161 -14.44 8.90 11.89
CA VAL A 161 -13.92 9.99 11.04
C VAL A 161 -14.47 9.96 9.62
N TYR A 162 -15.11 8.86 9.19
CA TYR A 162 -15.69 8.72 7.86
C TYR A 162 -17.17 8.33 7.91
N ARG A 163 -18.01 9.09 7.18
CA ARG A 163 -19.47 8.87 7.08
C ARG A 163 -19.98 8.77 5.65
N GLY A 164 -19.06 8.84 4.66
CA GLY A 164 -19.40 8.76 3.23
C GLY A 164 -19.77 7.35 2.77
N ASP A 165 -19.84 7.17 1.46
CA ASP A 165 -20.13 5.90 0.79
C ASP A 165 -18.87 5.39 0.09
N ALA A 166 -18.13 4.49 0.74
CA ALA A 166 -16.90 3.92 0.22
C ALA A 166 -17.17 2.75 -0.73
N GLY A 167 -16.72 2.85 -1.98
CA GLY A 167 -16.75 1.77 -2.96
C GLY A 167 -15.49 0.89 -2.93
N PHE A 168 -14.37 1.47 -2.51
CA PHE A 168 -13.08 0.79 -2.43
C PHE A 168 -12.27 1.28 -1.22
N ILE A 169 -11.53 0.38 -0.59
CA ILE A 169 -10.59 0.69 0.49
C ILE A 169 -9.28 -0.03 0.25
N LYS A 170 -8.15 0.72 0.17
CA LYS A 170 -6.79 0.18 0.29
C LYS A 170 -6.34 0.30 1.74
N ILE A 171 -5.71 -0.75 2.28
CA ILE A 171 -5.12 -0.76 3.64
C ILE A 171 -3.67 -1.23 3.53
N ASP A 172 -2.74 -0.34 3.88
CA ASP A 172 -1.31 -0.60 3.87
C ASP A 172 -0.70 0.16 5.06
N VAL A 173 -0.63 -0.51 6.21
CA VAL A 173 -0.31 0.09 7.51
C VAL A 173 0.72 -0.71 8.31
N GLU A 174 1.58 -1.44 7.61
CA GLU A 174 2.80 -2.06 8.14
C GLU A 174 2.60 -2.78 9.49
N GLY A 175 1.67 -3.76 9.50
CA GLY A 175 1.37 -4.60 10.67
C GLY A 175 0.19 -4.15 11.54
N HIS A 176 -0.42 -2.97 11.29
CA HIS A 176 -1.53 -2.44 12.09
C HIS A 176 -2.93 -2.72 11.52
N GLN A 177 -3.04 -3.58 10.50
CA GLN A 177 -4.25 -3.84 9.73
C GLN A 177 -5.42 -4.28 10.61
N GLN A 178 -5.19 -5.15 11.60
CA GLN A 178 -6.24 -5.67 12.47
C GLN A 178 -6.97 -4.54 13.22
N ALA A 179 -6.23 -3.59 13.77
CA ALA A 179 -6.82 -2.46 14.48
C ALA A 179 -7.61 -1.53 13.55
N VAL A 180 -7.16 -1.36 12.31
CA VAL A 180 -7.91 -0.62 11.26
C VAL A 180 -9.24 -1.32 10.96
N LEU A 181 -9.24 -2.64 10.79
CA LEU A 181 -10.45 -3.43 10.53
C LEU A 181 -11.45 -3.31 11.69
N GLU A 182 -10.98 -3.45 12.93
CA GLU A 182 -11.80 -3.32 14.14
C GLU A 182 -12.40 -1.93 14.31
N GLY A 183 -11.67 -0.88 13.94
CA GLY A 183 -12.15 0.50 13.97
C GLY A 183 -13.10 0.88 12.83
N GLY A 184 -13.27 0.01 11.81
CA GLY A 184 -14.07 0.25 10.62
C GLY A 184 -15.26 -0.68 10.39
N VAL A 185 -15.64 -1.50 11.38
CA VAL A 185 -16.67 -2.55 11.25
C VAL A 185 -17.97 -2.04 10.63
N GLU A 186 -18.48 -0.89 11.09
CA GLU A 186 -19.72 -0.33 10.58
C GLU A 186 -19.59 0.21 9.16
N THR A 187 -18.42 0.78 8.82
CA THR A 187 -18.12 1.24 7.47
C THR A 187 -18.08 0.06 6.50
N PHE A 188 -17.40 -1.04 6.84
CA PHE A 188 -17.37 -2.26 6.01
C PHE A 188 -18.76 -2.88 5.86
N ARG A 189 -19.55 -2.92 6.93
CA ARG A 189 -20.92 -3.47 6.92
C ARG A 189 -21.86 -2.64 6.06
N ARG A 190 -21.83 -1.32 6.22
CA ARG A 190 -22.72 -0.37 5.54
C ARG A 190 -22.37 -0.16 4.08
N CYS A 191 -21.08 0.05 3.79
CA CYS A 191 -20.64 0.43 2.44
C CYS A 191 -20.35 -0.78 1.57
N ARG A 192 -20.03 -1.92 2.13
CA ARG A 192 -19.66 -3.13 1.35
C ARG A 192 -18.57 -2.83 0.30
N PRO A 193 -17.49 -2.12 0.64
CA PRO A 193 -16.46 -1.77 -0.33
C PRO A 193 -15.70 -3.01 -0.79
N ARG A 194 -15.13 -2.98 -1.98
CA ARG A 194 -14.04 -3.89 -2.34
C ARG A 194 -12.79 -3.45 -1.58
N VAL A 195 -11.98 -4.39 -1.11
CA VAL A 195 -10.83 -4.08 -0.27
C VAL A 195 -9.56 -4.66 -0.88
N LEU A 196 -8.51 -3.86 -0.93
CA LEU A 196 -7.14 -4.29 -1.17
C LEU A 196 -6.36 -4.07 0.13
N ILE A 197 -5.77 -5.12 0.68
CA ILE A 197 -5.06 -5.06 1.95
C ILE A 197 -3.69 -5.70 1.82
N GLU A 198 -2.65 -4.99 2.29
CA GLU A 198 -1.31 -5.52 2.41
C GLU A 198 -1.16 -6.24 3.75
N ILE A 199 -0.74 -7.52 3.72
CA ILE A 199 -0.47 -8.32 4.91
C ILE A 199 0.84 -9.09 4.70
N ILE A 200 1.79 -8.84 5.59
CA ILE A 200 3.06 -9.56 5.66
C ILE A 200 3.07 -10.36 6.96
N GLU A 201 3.06 -11.70 6.85
CA GLU A 201 2.98 -12.60 8.00
C GLU A 201 4.14 -12.43 8.97
N GLU A 202 5.34 -12.08 8.48
CA GLU A 202 6.50 -11.78 9.33
C GLU A 202 6.26 -10.56 10.24
N MET A 203 5.52 -9.56 9.75
CA MET A 203 5.20 -8.33 10.50
C MET A 203 3.94 -8.48 11.36
N SER A 204 3.04 -9.36 10.97
CA SER A 204 1.75 -9.61 11.64
C SER A 204 1.41 -11.10 11.62
N PRO A 205 2.07 -11.93 12.45
CA PRO A 205 1.85 -13.38 12.47
C PRO A 205 0.37 -13.74 12.63
N GLY A 206 -0.18 -14.57 11.74
CA GLY A 206 -1.60 -14.91 11.67
C GLY A 206 -2.48 -13.76 11.18
N GLY A 207 -1.90 -12.70 10.60
CA GLY A 207 -2.62 -11.53 10.10
C GLY A 207 -3.62 -11.87 9.02
N LEU A 208 -3.22 -12.72 8.08
CA LEU A 208 -4.09 -13.16 7.00
C LEU A 208 -5.30 -13.94 7.51
N GLN A 209 -5.09 -14.87 8.44
CA GLN A 209 -6.17 -15.64 9.03
C GLN A 209 -7.17 -14.75 9.80
N ARG A 210 -6.66 -13.74 10.52
CA ARG A 210 -7.54 -12.77 11.22
C ARG A 210 -8.34 -11.91 10.24
N ALA A 211 -7.72 -11.44 9.16
CA ALA A 211 -8.40 -10.68 8.12
C ALA A 211 -9.46 -11.52 7.42
N GLU A 212 -9.15 -12.77 7.05
CA GLU A 212 -10.11 -13.72 6.48
C GLU A 212 -11.31 -13.95 7.41
N ALA A 213 -11.05 -14.21 8.69
CA ALA A 213 -12.12 -14.39 9.69
C ALA A 213 -12.97 -13.13 9.90
N PHE A 214 -12.36 -11.94 9.85
CA PHE A 214 -13.07 -10.67 9.93
C PHE A 214 -14.00 -10.48 8.73
N PHE A 215 -13.46 -10.56 7.53
CA PHE A 215 -14.20 -10.37 6.29
C PHE A 215 -15.23 -11.46 6.04
N GLY A 216 -14.92 -12.71 6.40
CA GLY A 216 -15.86 -13.84 6.30
C GLY A 216 -17.13 -13.62 7.12
N LYS A 217 -17.04 -13.08 8.36
CA LYS A 217 -18.19 -12.69 9.17
C LYS A 217 -19.07 -11.61 8.55
N LEU A 218 -18.49 -10.80 7.67
CA LEU A 218 -19.20 -9.75 6.93
C LEU A 218 -19.67 -10.22 5.54
N GLY A 219 -19.49 -11.50 5.18
CA GLY A 219 -19.91 -12.06 3.90
C GLY A 219 -19.01 -11.61 2.73
N TYR A 220 -17.71 -11.60 2.93
CA TYR A 220 -16.71 -11.40 1.88
C TYR A 220 -15.97 -12.70 1.57
N ARG A 221 -15.37 -12.76 0.38
CA ARG A 221 -14.41 -13.79 -0.01
C ARG A 221 -13.05 -13.13 -0.30
N GLY A 222 -11.97 -13.80 0.14
CA GLY A 222 -10.60 -13.36 -0.04
C GLY A 222 -9.92 -13.99 -1.25
N PHE A 223 -9.04 -13.23 -1.90
CA PHE A 223 -8.28 -13.65 -3.07
C PHE A 223 -6.87 -13.06 -3.04
N PHE A 224 -5.96 -13.67 -3.78
CA PHE A 224 -4.65 -13.11 -4.11
C PHE A 224 -4.35 -13.33 -5.59
N ILE A 225 -3.40 -12.56 -6.13
CA ILE A 225 -2.99 -12.70 -7.53
C ILE A 225 -1.57 -13.28 -7.55
N ASN A 226 -1.42 -14.40 -8.25
CA ASN A 226 -0.12 -15.01 -8.53
C ASN A 226 -0.01 -15.26 -10.03
N GLN A 227 1.11 -14.80 -10.65
CA GLN A 227 1.37 -14.97 -12.07
C GLN A 227 0.16 -14.60 -12.97
N ARG A 228 -0.48 -13.47 -12.63
CA ARG A 228 -1.68 -12.95 -13.32
C ARG A 228 -2.89 -13.89 -13.27
N THR A 229 -2.94 -14.76 -12.28
CA THR A 229 -4.09 -15.62 -12.00
C THR A 229 -4.67 -15.25 -10.64
N LEU A 230 -6.00 -15.15 -10.58
CA LEU A 230 -6.73 -14.91 -9.33
C LEU A 230 -6.95 -16.25 -8.61
N HIS A 231 -6.40 -16.36 -7.41
CA HIS A 231 -6.52 -17.54 -6.55
C HIS A 231 -7.35 -17.23 -5.30
N PRO A 232 -8.15 -18.19 -4.81
CA PRO A 232 -8.81 -18.05 -3.51
C PRO A 232 -7.78 -18.03 -2.37
N ILE A 233 -8.09 -17.27 -1.31
CA ILE A 233 -7.13 -17.02 -0.19
C ILE A 233 -6.75 -18.31 0.54
N GLU A 234 -7.62 -19.32 0.53
CA GLU A 234 -7.40 -20.64 1.14
C GLU A 234 -6.24 -21.41 0.50
N GLU A 235 -5.84 -21.03 -0.72
CA GLU A 235 -4.67 -21.59 -1.41
C GLU A 235 -3.35 -20.90 -1.05
N PHE A 236 -3.41 -19.78 -0.31
CA PHE A 236 -2.21 -19.05 0.05
C PHE A 236 -1.34 -19.85 1.02
N ARG A 237 -0.03 -19.86 0.75
CA ARG A 237 0.98 -20.55 1.57
C ARG A 237 2.09 -19.57 1.88
N PRO A 238 2.09 -18.94 3.08
CA PRO A 238 3.07 -17.94 3.47
C PRO A 238 4.51 -18.43 3.33
N GLU A 239 4.77 -19.68 3.69
CA GLU A 239 6.10 -20.31 3.61
C GLU A 239 6.67 -20.40 2.18
N LEU A 240 5.79 -20.36 1.16
CA LEU A 240 6.19 -20.40 -0.24
C LEU A 240 6.12 -19.01 -0.90
N LEU A 241 5.09 -18.23 -0.56
CA LEU A 241 4.72 -17.01 -1.27
C LEU A 241 5.16 -15.73 -0.55
N GLN A 242 5.62 -15.85 0.70
CA GLN A 242 6.23 -14.76 1.50
C GLN A 242 7.59 -15.16 2.09
N ASN A 243 8.36 -16.00 1.37
CA ASN A 243 9.71 -16.30 1.80
C ASN A 243 10.55 -15.03 1.82
N SER A 244 11.14 -14.70 2.97
CA SER A 244 11.92 -13.47 3.19
C SER A 244 13.11 -13.31 2.23
N GLU A 245 13.68 -14.41 1.72
CA GLU A 245 14.74 -14.38 0.71
C GLU A 245 14.28 -13.76 -0.61
N ASN A 246 12.97 -13.86 -0.93
CA ASN A 246 12.35 -13.31 -2.13
C ASN A 246 11.81 -11.89 -1.91
N ARG A 247 11.86 -11.36 -0.69
CA ARG A 247 11.34 -10.03 -0.35
C ARG A 247 11.99 -8.95 -1.22
N PRO A 248 11.19 -8.07 -1.87
CA PRO A 248 11.73 -6.97 -2.65
C PRO A 248 12.64 -6.09 -1.79
N ASN A 249 13.88 -5.90 -2.23
CA ASN A 249 14.75 -4.92 -1.58
C ASN A 249 14.39 -3.54 -2.13
N LEU A 250 13.85 -2.67 -1.30
CA LEU A 250 13.45 -1.29 -1.65
C LEU A 250 14.61 -0.45 -2.24
N LEU A 251 15.86 -0.90 -2.03
CA LEU A 251 17.07 -0.23 -2.54
C LEU A 251 17.64 -0.90 -3.79
N ALA A 252 17.13 -2.06 -4.22
CA ALA A 252 17.61 -2.79 -5.38
C ALA A 252 16.95 -2.32 -6.69
N HIS A 253 17.60 -2.62 -7.80
CA HIS A 253 17.04 -2.32 -9.13
C HIS A 253 15.89 -3.30 -9.44
N PRO A 254 14.75 -2.83 -10.00
CA PRO A 254 13.58 -3.67 -10.29
C PRO A 254 13.81 -4.82 -11.30
N SER A 255 14.97 -4.85 -11.98
CA SER A 255 15.31 -5.86 -13.01
C SER A 255 15.98 -7.13 -12.45
N GLU A 256 16.21 -7.22 -11.13
CA GLU A 256 16.73 -8.46 -10.55
C GLU A 256 15.60 -9.49 -10.50
N GLU A 257 15.74 -10.61 -11.20
CA GLU A 257 14.82 -11.74 -11.10
C GLU A 257 14.88 -12.29 -9.66
N ARG A 258 13.79 -12.12 -8.95
CA ARG A 258 13.60 -12.64 -7.59
C ARG A 258 12.45 -13.63 -7.62
N GLY A 259 12.45 -14.52 -6.65
CA GLY A 259 11.34 -15.41 -6.42
C GLY A 259 10.05 -14.64 -6.11
N THR A 260 8.94 -15.31 -6.13
CA THR A 260 7.61 -14.74 -5.84
C THR A 260 7.55 -14.31 -4.37
N TYR A 261 7.12 -13.05 -4.14
CA TYR A 261 6.79 -12.52 -2.81
C TYR A 261 5.48 -11.74 -2.91
N LEU A 262 4.41 -12.29 -2.34
CA LEU A 262 3.05 -11.74 -2.46
C LEU A 262 2.58 -11.25 -1.09
N TYR A 263 2.09 -10.02 -1.03
CA TYR A 263 1.64 -9.38 0.19
C TYR A 263 0.28 -8.68 0.05
N ASN A 264 -0.26 -8.60 -1.18
CA ASN A 264 -1.54 -7.98 -1.47
C ASN A 264 -2.67 -9.01 -1.55
N PHE A 265 -3.77 -8.73 -0.83
CA PHE A 265 -4.98 -9.57 -0.80
C PHE A 265 -6.20 -8.73 -1.16
N ILE A 266 -7.08 -9.29 -1.96
CA ILE A 266 -8.33 -8.66 -2.41
C ILE A 266 -9.49 -9.33 -1.67
N PHE A 267 -10.31 -8.55 -0.97
CA PHE A 267 -11.56 -9.03 -0.39
C PHE A 267 -12.75 -8.43 -1.14
N LEU A 268 -13.58 -9.30 -1.69
CA LEU A 268 -14.76 -8.96 -2.48
C LEU A 268 -16.03 -9.29 -1.70
N PRO A 269 -17.00 -8.34 -1.60
CA PRO A 269 -18.30 -8.62 -0.99
C PRO A 269 -19.09 -9.63 -1.84
N SER A 270 -19.88 -10.48 -1.18
CA SER A 270 -20.66 -11.51 -1.85
C SER A 270 -21.78 -10.98 -2.75
N ASP A 271 -22.11 -9.69 -2.66
CA ASP A 271 -23.23 -9.07 -3.37
C ASP A 271 -23.12 -9.16 -4.91
N ASN A 272 -21.89 -9.10 -5.44
CA ASN A 272 -21.60 -9.24 -6.88
C ASN A 272 -20.33 -10.06 -7.12
N LEU A 273 -20.09 -11.06 -6.32
CA LEU A 273 -18.83 -11.80 -6.29
C LEU A 273 -18.45 -12.41 -7.63
N GLU A 274 -19.39 -13.13 -8.28
CA GLU A 274 -19.12 -13.80 -9.57
C GLU A 274 -18.78 -12.78 -10.66
N GLY A 275 -19.56 -11.69 -10.76
CA GLY A 275 -19.32 -10.63 -11.74
C GLY A 275 -17.98 -9.94 -11.53
N ASP A 276 -17.59 -9.68 -10.28
CA ASP A 276 -16.29 -9.06 -9.98
C ASP A 276 -15.14 -10.02 -10.30
N MET A 277 -15.26 -11.29 -9.94
CA MET A 277 -14.24 -12.32 -10.25
C MET A 277 -14.06 -12.49 -11.77
N GLU A 278 -15.15 -12.54 -12.55
CA GLU A 278 -15.09 -12.68 -14.01
C GLU A 278 -14.38 -11.48 -14.65
N ARG A 279 -14.71 -10.25 -14.24
CA ARG A 279 -14.06 -9.02 -14.72
C ARG A 279 -12.57 -9.01 -14.39
N ILE A 280 -12.19 -9.39 -13.16
CA ILE A 280 -10.79 -9.45 -12.72
C ILE A 280 -10.04 -10.50 -13.55
N LYS A 281 -10.56 -11.73 -13.69
CA LYS A 281 -9.94 -12.80 -14.48
C LYS A 281 -9.75 -12.41 -15.93
N SER A 282 -10.76 -11.79 -16.55
CA SER A 282 -10.70 -11.29 -17.93
C SER A 282 -9.59 -10.23 -18.08
N ARG A 283 -9.48 -9.29 -17.14
CA ARG A 283 -8.43 -8.26 -17.16
C ARG A 283 -7.04 -8.87 -17.00
N LEU A 284 -6.85 -9.79 -16.05
CA LEU A 284 -5.57 -10.46 -15.82
C LEU A 284 -5.11 -11.26 -17.05
N SER A 285 -6.05 -11.94 -17.73
CA SER A 285 -5.77 -12.66 -18.99
C SER A 285 -5.34 -11.70 -20.10
N ALA A 286 -5.97 -10.53 -20.21
CA ALA A 286 -5.60 -9.51 -21.19
C ALA A 286 -4.21 -8.88 -20.93
N LEU A 287 -3.74 -8.89 -19.70
CA LEU A 287 -2.38 -8.43 -19.34
C LEU A 287 -1.30 -9.49 -19.62
N ALA A 288 -1.69 -10.74 -19.87
CA ALA A 288 -0.78 -11.85 -20.13
C ALA A 288 -0.41 -12.00 -21.61
N GLY A 289 -1.22 -11.46 -22.53
CA GLY A 289 -0.98 -11.42 -23.98
C GLY A 289 -0.34 -10.13 -24.42
#